data_cb68ad4fe81b181fcd27dd98b2a3060e
#
_entry.id   cb68ad4fe81b181fcd27dd98b2a3060e
#
_cell.length_a   1.000
_cell.length_b   1.000
_cell.length_c   1.000
_cell.angle_alpha   90.00
_cell.angle_beta   90.00
_cell.angle_gamma   90.00
#
_symmetry.space_group_name_H-M   'P 1'
#
loop_
_entity.id
_entity.type
_entity.pdbx_description
1 polymer ?
#
loop_
_entity_poly.entity_id
_entity_poly.type
_entity_poly.pdbx_seq_one_letter_code
_entity_poly.pdbx_strand_id
1 'polypeptide(L)'
;NNVYVSSNSKKILSIVKKYGAKTVLRPNELSTDKVFKIEAIKHAVKVIEGKNKKKLSLVISLQANSPEVQNSDLDKLVSHLISFNKQEVISMDKNNNSNGAIRVMKRNAVFQKSLSTYLGCVTTNTTDIHTLKDIRSIYKKNENKY
;
A
#
# COMPACT_ATOMS: atom_id res chain seq x y z
N ASN A 1 11.42 -8.78 -7.29
CA ASN A 1 10.39 -8.02 -6.58
C ASN A 1 10.16 -8.64 -5.21
N ASN A 2 10.19 -7.84 -4.16
CA ASN A 2 10.01 -8.32 -2.80
C ASN A 2 8.75 -7.68 -2.21
N VAL A 3 7.77 -8.51 -1.85
CA VAL A 3 6.60 -8.09 -1.10
C VAL A 3 6.91 -8.19 0.39
N TYR A 4 6.64 -7.12 1.12
CA TYR A 4 6.80 -7.06 2.57
C TYR A 4 5.47 -6.76 3.23
N VAL A 5 5.17 -7.46 4.32
CA VAL A 5 4.01 -7.16 5.16
C VAL A 5 4.50 -6.62 6.50
N SER A 6 4.01 -5.43 6.85
CA SER A 6 4.28 -4.77 8.12
C SER A 6 3.08 -4.92 9.07
N SER A 7 3.28 -5.57 10.20
CA SER A 7 2.24 -5.76 11.23
C SER A 7 2.88 -5.88 12.61
N ASN A 8 2.14 -5.49 13.66
CA ASN A 8 2.49 -5.80 15.06
C ASN A 8 2.03 -7.19 15.48
N SER A 9 1.12 -7.82 14.73
CA SER A 9 0.61 -9.17 15.03
C SER A 9 1.56 -10.25 14.48
N LYS A 10 2.18 -10.99 15.39
CA LYS A 10 3.01 -12.17 15.05
C LYS A 10 2.19 -13.23 14.28
N LYS A 11 0.89 -13.37 14.60
CA LYS A 11 -0.03 -14.29 13.90
C LYS A 11 -0.18 -13.90 12.43
N ILE A 12 -0.42 -12.62 12.11
CA ILE A 12 -0.50 -12.13 10.73
C ILE A 12 0.83 -12.39 10.02
N LEU A 13 1.96 -12.04 10.65
CA LEU A 13 3.27 -12.23 10.06
C LEU A 13 3.61 -13.70 9.78
N SER A 14 3.14 -14.64 10.62
CA SER A 14 3.31 -16.07 10.36
C SER A 14 2.48 -16.56 9.17
N ILE A 15 1.26 -16.04 9.01
CA ILE A 15 0.38 -16.39 7.89
C ILE A 15 0.98 -15.93 6.57
N VAL A 16 1.37 -14.65 6.46
CA VAL A 16 1.85 -14.07 5.19
C VAL A 16 3.17 -14.70 4.71
N LYS A 17 3.99 -15.22 5.62
CA LYS A 17 5.18 -16.01 5.26
C LYS A 17 4.85 -17.24 4.43
N LYS A 18 3.72 -17.90 4.70
CA LYS A 18 3.27 -19.07 3.93
C LYS A 18 2.95 -18.72 2.47
N TYR A 19 2.65 -17.45 2.19
CA TYR A 19 2.42 -16.93 0.85
C TYR A 19 3.66 -16.26 0.23
N GLY A 20 4.86 -16.50 0.80
CA GLY A 20 6.12 -16.00 0.26
C GLY A 20 6.43 -14.54 0.55
N ALA A 21 5.61 -13.84 1.33
CA ALA A 21 5.89 -12.46 1.69
C ALA A 21 6.97 -12.38 2.79
N LYS A 22 7.85 -11.39 2.67
CA LYS A 22 8.78 -11.02 3.74
C LYS A 22 8.07 -10.19 4.81
N THR A 23 8.57 -10.23 6.04
CA THR A 23 7.87 -9.63 7.17
C THR A 23 8.68 -8.52 7.83
N VAL A 24 7.96 -7.49 8.27
CA VAL A 24 8.46 -6.42 9.13
C VAL A 24 7.59 -6.39 10.38
N LEU A 25 8.19 -6.71 11.54
CA LEU A 25 7.51 -6.56 12.81
C LEU A 25 7.44 -5.07 13.15
N ARG A 26 6.22 -4.54 13.21
CA ARG A 26 5.96 -3.14 13.52
C ARG A 26 5.81 -2.96 15.03
N PRO A 27 6.45 -1.95 15.63
CA PRO A 27 6.24 -1.61 17.03
C PRO A 27 4.77 -1.27 17.34
N ASN A 28 4.33 -1.57 18.55
CA ASN A 28 2.94 -1.30 18.95
C ASN A 28 2.59 0.18 18.91
N GLU A 29 3.56 1.05 19.23
CA GLU A 29 3.41 2.50 19.20
C GLU A 29 3.05 3.03 17.81
N LEU A 30 3.49 2.33 16.75
CA LEU A 30 3.17 2.65 15.35
C LEU A 30 1.91 1.92 14.85
N SER A 31 1.15 1.26 15.72
CA SER A 31 0.01 0.41 15.35
C SER A 31 -1.29 0.87 15.98
N THR A 32 -1.34 2.11 16.47
CA THR A 32 -2.55 2.73 17.05
C THR A 32 -3.26 3.58 16.02
N ASP A 33 -4.56 3.82 16.24
CA ASP A 33 -5.40 4.65 15.35
C ASP A 33 -4.98 6.13 15.31
N LYS A 34 -4.17 6.56 16.28
CA LYS A 34 -3.64 7.93 16.36
C LYS A 34 -2.41 8.14 15.47
N VAL A 35 -1.79 7.08 14.96
CA VAL A 35 -0.57 7.15 14.17
C VAL A 35 -0.90 7.20 12.69
N PHE A 36 -0.40 8.22 12.00
CA PHE A 36 -0.55 8.32 10.55
C PHE A 36 0.12 7.14 9.83
N LYS A 37 -0.56 6.61 8.84
CA LYS A 37 -0.10 5.47 8.02
C LYS A 37 1.32 5.65 7.48
N ILE A 38 1.72 6.88 7.18
CA ILE A 38 3.05 7.18 6.66
C ILE A 38 4.17 6.81 7.66
N GLU A 39 3.92 6.86 8.96
CA GLU A 39 4.93 6.48 9.96
C GLU A 39 5.19 4.97 9.95
N ALA A 40 4.15 4.16 9.73
CA ALA A 40 4.32 2.72 9.53
C ALA A 40 5.10 2.41 8.24
N ILE A 41 4.87 3.18 7.17
CA ILE A 41 5.62 3.05 5.91
C ILE A 41 7.08 3.44 6.12
N LYS A 42 7.36 4.58 6.76
CA LYS A 42 8.73 5.03 7.10
C LYS A 42 9.50 3.98 7.90
N HIS A 43 8.85 3.40 8.90
CA HIS A 43 9.43 2.32 9.70
C HIS A 43 9.78 1.11 8.83
N ALA A 44 8.83 0.64 8.01
CA ALA A 44 9.05 -0.50 7.14
C ALA A 44 10.21 -0.26 6.17
N VAL A 45 10.27 0.92 5.53
CA VAL A 45 11.35 1.31 4.61
C VAL A 45 12.70 1.28 5.32
N LYS A 46 12.82 1.88 6.52
CA LYS A 46 14.06 1.87 7.30
C LYS A 46 14.53 0.43 7.62
N VAL A 47 13.63 -0.44 8.04
CA VAL A 47 13.93 -1.84 8.34
C VAL A 47 14.40 -2.59 7.10
N ILE A 48 13.71 -2.38 5.96
CA ILE A 48 14.04 -3.04 4.69
C ILE A 48 15.40 -2.57 4.17
N GLU A 49 15.64 -1.26 4.16
CA GLU A 49 16.91 -0.68 3.73
C GLU A 49 18.08 -1.15 4.62
N GLY A 50 17.88 -1.20 5.94
CA GLY A 50 18.88 -1.69 6.89
C GLY A 50 19.24 -3.16 6.66
N LYS A 51 18.23 -4.02 6.42
CA LYS A 51 18.45 -5.45 6.11
C LYS A 51 19.15 -5.68 4.78
N ASN A 52 18.76 -4.93 3.75
CA ASN A 52 19.27 -5.11 2.39
C ASN A 52 20.56 -4.32 2.13
N LYS A 53 20.98 -3.45 3.05
CA LYS A 53 22.11 -2.51 2.88
C LYS A 53 22.03 -1.69 1.58
N LYS A 54 20.82 -1.41 1.11
CA LYS A 54 20.54 -0.70 -0.14
C LYS A 54 19.32 0.19 0.01
N LYS A 55 19.41 1.43 -0.46
CA LYS A 55 18.27 2.36 -0.52
C LYS A 55 17.28 1.95 -1.60
N LEU A 56 16.00 2.08 -1.30
CA LEU A 56 14.93 1.86 -2.26
C LEU A 56 14.81 3.07 -3.18
N SER A 57 14.47 2.85 -4.45
CA SER A 57 14.15 3.94 -5.38
C SER A 57 12.67 4.31 -5.29
N LEU A 58 11.82 3.30 -5.17
CA LEU A 58 10.37 3.40 -5.20
C LEU A 58 9.76 2.56 -4.08
N VAL A 59 8.67 3.05 -3.50
CA VAL A 59 7.88 2.37 -2.48
C VAL A 59 6.43 2.30 -2.95
N ILE A 60 5.87 1.10 -3.01
CA ILE A 60 4.45 0.88 -3.28
C ILE A 60 3.82 0.39 -1.98
N SER A 61 2.90 1.18 -1.44
CA SER A 61 2.11 0.83 -0.26
C SER A 61 0.71 0.40 -0.68
N LEU A 62 0.33 -0.80 -0.27
CA LEU A 62 -1.01 -1.36 -0.48
C LEU A 62 -1.75 -1.45 0.85
N GLN A 63 -3.05 -1.22 0.84
CA GLN A 63 -3.91 -1.49 1.99
C GLN A 63 -4.40 -2.93 1.95
N ALA A 64 -4.33 -3.62 3.09
CA ALA A 64 -4.77 -5.02 3.19
C ALA A 64 -6.29 -5.19 3.04
N ASN A 65 -7.06 -4.12 3.25
CA ASN A 65 -8.52 -4.11 3.10
C ASN A 65 -8.99 -3.79 1.67
N SER A 66 -8.08 -3.73 0.69
CA SER A 66 -8.41 -3.50 -0.72
C SER A 66 -7.97 -4.72 -1.58
N PRO A 67 -8.65 -5.88 -1.45
CA PRO A 67 -8.20 -7.14 -2.07
C PRO A 67 -8.40 -7.18 -3.59
N GLU A 68 -9.17 -6.26 -4.16
CA GLU A 68 -9.44 -6.20 -5.60
C GLU A 68 -8.34 -5.48 -6.41
N VAL A 69 -7.26 -5.03 -5.76
CA VAL A 69 -6.10 -4.41 -6.44
C VAL A 69 -5.52 -5.39 -7.47
N GLN A 70 -5.39 -4.93 -8.71
CA GLN A 70 -4.83 -5.69 -9.83
C GLN A 70 -3.40 -5.23 -10.15
N ASN A 71 -2.61 -6.11 -10.77
CA ASN A 71 -1.28 -5.74 -11.26
C ASN A 71 -1.34 -4.55 -12.22
N SER A 72 -2.36 -4.51 -13.09
CA SER A 72 -2.58 -3.40 -14.01
C SER A 72 -2.79 -2.05 -13.31
N ASP A 73 -3.37 -2.04 -12.10
CA ASP A 73 -3.51 -0.80 -11.31
C ASP A 73 -2.14 -0.33 -10.82
N LEU A 74 -1.30 -1.25 -10.35
CA LEU A 74 0.08 -0.92 -9.94
C LEU A 74 0.88 -0.35 -11.11
N ASP A 75 0.81 -0.99 -12.28
CA ASP A 75 1.51 -0.55 -13.49
C ASP A 75 1.05 0.84 -13.92
N LYS A 76 -0.26 1.15 -13.87
CA LYS A 76 -0.80 2.48 -14.18
C LYS A 76 -0.26 3.55 -13.24
N LEU A 77 -0.26 3.31 -11.92
CA LEU A 77 0.24 4.28 -10.95
C LEU A 77 1.75 4.50 -11.09
N VAL A 78 2.53 3.44 -11.29
CA VAL A 78 3.98 3.52 -11.50
C VAL A 78 4.29 4.27 -12.78
N SER A 79 3.63 3.94 -13.90
CA SER A 79 3.78 4.62 -15.17
C SER A 79 3.43 6.11 -15.07
N HIS A 80 2.34 6.44 -14.38
CA HIS A 80 1.94 7.83 -14.14
C HIS A 80 3.01 8.59 -13.35
N LEU A 81 3.57 7.98 -12.29
CA LEU A 81 4.63 8.59 -11.49
C LEU A 81 5.87 8.89 -12.34
N ILE A 82 6.26 7.96 -13.21
CA ILE A 82 7.46 8.09 -14.06
C ILE A 82 7.21 9.12 -15.18
N SER A 83 6.14 8.94 -15.96
CA SER A 83 5.85 9.77 -17.16
C SER A 83 5.61 11.24 -16.82
N PHE A 84 5.00 11.54 -15.68
CA PHE A 84 4.72 12.91 -15.24
C PHE A 84 5.69 13.41 -14.16
N ASN A 85 6.79 12.68 -13.93
CA ASN A 85 7.82 12.99 -12.93
C ASN A 85 7.24 13.33 -11.55
N LYS A 86 6.20 12.60 -11.12
CA LYS A 86 5.57 12.82 -9.81
C LYS A 86 6.45 12.33 -8.67
N GLN A 87 6.30 12.92 -7.49
CA GLN A 87 6.93 12.42 -6.27
C GLN A 87 6.10 11.32 -5.62
N GLU A 88 4.80 11.38 -5.83
CA GLU A 88 3.82 10.49 -5.26
C GLU A 88 2.62 10.37 -6.19
N VAL A 89 2.02 9.17 -6.25
CA VAL A 89 0.75 8.91 -6.94
C VAL A 89 -0.14 8.07 -6.03
N ILE A 90 -1.41 8.47 -5.91
CA ILE A 90 -2.41 7.77 -5.11
C ILE A 90 -3.53 7.24 -5.99
N SER A 91 -4.16 6.15 -5.54
CA SER A 91 -5.39 5.64 -6.16
C SER A 91 -6.61 6.43 -5.67
N MET A 92 -7.56 6.63 -6.58
CA MET A 92 -8.82 7.32 -6.33
C MET A 92 -10.00 6.46 -6.79
N ASP A 93 -11.16 6.70 -6.23
CA ASP A 93 -12.42 6.16 -6.72
C ASP A 93 -12.98 6.97 -7.91
N LYS A 94 -14.12 6.55 -8.44
CA LYS A 94 -14.79 7.23 -9.58
C LYS A 94 -15.31 8.63 -9.25
N ASN A 95 -15.44 8.95 -7.97
CA ASN A 95 -15.90 10.24 -7.48
C ASN A 95 -14.74 11.18 -7.13
N ASN A 96 -13.52 10.80 -7.51
CA ASN A 96 -12.28 11.52 -7.21
C ASN A 96 -11.95 11.61 -5.71
N ASN A 97 -12.43 10.68 -4.89
CA ASN A 97 -11.99 10.55 -3.52
C ASN A 97 -10.81 9.59 -3.44
N SER A 98 -9.83 9.89 -2.60
CA SER A 98 -8.76 8.94 -2.31
C SER A 98 -9.34 7.68 -1.66
N ASN A 99 -9.22 6.53 -2.33
CA ASN A 99 -9.65 5.24 -1.78
C ASN A 99 -8.56 4.58 -0.91
N GLY A 100 -7.36 5.16 -0.87
CA GLY A 100 -6.27 4.68 -0.05
C GLY A 100 -5.69 3.32 -0.42
N ALA A 101 -6.22 2.64 -1.42
CA ALA A 101 -5.85 1.27 -1.79
C ALA A 101 -4.37 1.15 -2.19
N ILE A 102 -3.92 2.09 -3.02
CA ILE A 102 -2.55 2.12 -3.56
C ILE A 102 -1.94 3.49 -3.38
N ARG A 103 -0.70 3.51 -2.92
CA ARG A 103 0.13 4.70 -2.85
C ARG A 103 1.54 4.39 -3.35
N VAL A 104 1.94 5.01 -4.45
CA VAL A 104 3.26 4.87 -5.06
C VAL A 104 4.08 6.12 -4.75
N MET A 105 5.27 5.96 -4.18
CA MET A 105 6.10 7.07 -3.73
C MET A 105 7.54 6.88 -4.15
N LYS A 106 8.20 7.93 -4.63
CA LYS A 106 9.66 7.96 -4.62
C LYS A 106 10.15 7.90 -3.17
N ARG A 107 11.30 7.27 -2.93
CA ARG A 107 11.84 7.12 -1.57
C ARG A 107 11.87 8.44 -0.79
N ASN A 108 12.30 9.53 -1.43
CA ASN A 108 12.40 10.82 -0.76
C ASN A 108 11.03 11.36 -0.31
N ALA A 109 9.96 11.10 -1.07
CA ALA A 109 8.60 11.47 -0.70
C ALA A 109 8.12 10.75 0.57
N VAL A 110 8.58 9.52 0.83
CA VAL A 110 8.26 8.79 2.08
C VAL A 110 8.74 9.56 3.32
N PHE A 111 9.87 10.25 3.23
CA PHE A 111 10.52 10.90 4.38
C PHE A 111 10.31 12.43 4.44
N GLN A 112 9.57 12.99 3.50
CA GLN A 112 9.26 14.42 3.55
C GLN A 112 8.32 14.77 4.72
N LYS A 113 8.40 16.00 5.19
CA LYS A 113 7.61 16.48 6.35
C LYS A 113 6.23 17.00 5.95
N SER A 114 6.05 17.41 4.71
CA SER A 114 4.81 17.98 4.18
C SER A 114 4.30 17.19 2.99
N LEU A 115 3.05 17.38 2.60
CA LEU A 115 2.50 16.84 1.37
C LEU A 115 3.26 17.39 0.17
N SER A 116 3.51 16.55 -0.83
CA SER A 116 4.13 16.98 -2.08
C SER A 116 3.12 17.74 -2.94
N THR A 117 3.58 18.84 -3.51
CA THR A 117 2.83 19.53 -4.59
C THR A 117 2.91 18.77 -5.93
N TYR A 118 3.81 17.80 -6.04
CA TYR A 118 3.96 16.90 -7.19
C TYR A 118 3.21 15.59 -6.98
N LEU A 119 1.97 15.68 -6.49
CA LEU A 119 1.05 14.56 -6.35
C LEU A 119 0.39 14.25 -7.68
N GLY A 120 0.25 12.96 -8.01
CA GLY A 120 -0.57 12.45 -9.10
C GLY A 120 -1.70 11.58 -8.56
N CYS A 121 -2.77 11.44 -9.35
CA CYS A 121 -3.93 10.62 -9.00
C CYS A 121 -4.29 9.71 -10.18
N VAL A 122 -4.68 8.45 -9.87
CA VAL A 122 -5.13 7.48 -10.87
C VAL A 122 -6.38 6.79 -10.35
N THR A 123 -7.44 6.78 -11.16
CA THR A 123 -8.69 6.11 -10.80
C THR A 123 -8.53 4.59 -10.90
N THR A 124 -8.95 3.90 -9.85
CA THR A 124 -8.96 2.43 -9.74
C THR A 124 -10.33 1.93 -9.31
N ASN A 125 -10.65 0.68 -9.65
CA ASN A 125 -11.91 0.03 -9.29
C ASN A 125 -11.71 -0.91 -8.10
N THR A 126 -11.26 -0.37 -6.96
CA THR A 126 -11.04 -1.15 -5.74
C THR A 126 -12.11 -0.82 -4.70
N THR A 127 -12.59 -1.83 -4.01
CA THR A 127 -13.54 -1.68 -2.90
C THR A 127 -12.78 -1.85 -1.60
N ASP A 128 -12.95 -0.90 -0.67
CA ASP A 128 -12.43 -1.03 0.69
C ASP A 128 -13.36 -1.90 1.52
N ILE A 129 -12.77 -2.88 2.21
CA ILE A 129 -13.47 -3.75 3.15
C ILE A 129 -13.46 -3.10 4.54
N HIS A 130 -14.63 -2.74 5.05
CA HIS A 130 -14.84 -2.27 6.41
C HIS A 130 -15.75 -3.19 7.22
N THR A 131 -16.60 -3.96 6.54
CA THR A 131 -17.62 -4.82 7.17
C THR A 131 -17.63 -6.22 6.58
N LEU A 132 -18.25 -7.17 7.29
CA LEU A 132 -18.50 -8.51 6.78
C LEU A 132 -19.40 -8.51 5.52
N LYS A 133 -20.25 -7.48 5.37
CA LYS A 133 -21.10 -7.31 4.18
C LYS A 133 -20.23 -7.04 2.94
N ASP A 134 -19.18 -6.22 3.08
CA ASP A 134 -18.26 -5.92 1.97
C ASP A 134 -17.52 -7.17 1.51
N ILE A 135 -17.08 -7.99 2.46
CA ILE A 135 -16.44 -9.28 2.17
C ILE A 135 -17.39 -10.17 1.35
N ARG A 136 -18.63 -10.33 1.78
CA ARG A 136 -19.64 -11.14 1.07
C ARG A 136 -19.92 -10.61 -0.32
N SER A 137 -19.94 -9.28 -0.49
CA SER A 137 -20.13 -8.63 -1.78
C SER A 137 -19.01 -8.96 -2.77
N ILE A 138 -17.77 -8.95 -2.31
CA ILE A 138 -16.60 -9.27 -3.13
C ILE A 138 -16.59 -10.75 -3.52
N TYR A 139 -16.93 -11.65 -2.60
CA TYR A 139 -17.05 -13.08 -2.92
C TYR A 139 -18.09 -13.32 -4.02
N LYS A 140 -19.30 -12.77 -3.91
CA LYS A 140 -20.34 -12.89 -4.92
C LYS A 140 -19.93 -12.35 -6.30
N LYS A 141 -19.20 -11.23 -6.35
CA LYS A 141 -18.66 -10.71 -7.60
C LYS A 141 -17.67 -11.68 -8.27
N ASN A 142 -16.92 -12.42 -7.50
CA ASN A 142 -15.90 -13.33 -8.02
C ASN A 142 -16.48 -14.69 -8.40
N GLU A 143 -17.52 -15.18 -7.73
CA GLU A 143 -18.25 -16.39 -8.12
C GLU A 143 -18.93 -16.24 -9.50
N ASN A 144 -19.35 -15.02 -9.87
CA ASN A 144 -19.95 -14.74 -11.19
C ASN A 144 -18.91 -14.54 -12.32
N LYS A 145 -17.61 -14.70 -12.04
CA LYS A 145 -16.54 -14.55 -13.05
C LYS A 145 -15.96 -15.89 -13.52
N TYR A 146 -16.40 -16.99 -12.95
CA TYR A 146 -16.06 -18.37 -13.32
C TYR A 146 -17.34 -19.17 -13.59
#